data_cebd7597ec3820ce1c6a7b8dbce135df
#
_entry.id   cebd7597ec3820ce1c6a7b8dbce135df
#
_cell.length_a   1.000
_cell.length_b   1.000
_cell.length_c   1.000
_cell.angle_alpha   90.00
_cell.angle_beta   90.00
_cell.angle_gamma   90.00
#
_symmetry.space_group_name_H-M   'P 1'
#
loop_
_entity.id
_entity.type
_entity.pdbx_description
1 polymer ?
#
loop_
_entity_poly.entity_id
_entity_poly.type
_entity_poly.pdbx_seq_one_letter_code
_entity_poly.pdbx_strand_id
1 'polypeptide(L)'
;MFGKKKTKVDPSQDLKNQPVPEGSHLLEVDDLKMYFHTQDGVVKAVDGVSYTLDRGETLGVVGESGSGKSVTSLTIMGLIDMPPGRIEGGDVRYRGQSLLKMSEAQMQQIRGNDIAMIFQDPMTSLNPVYTIGRQL
;
A
#
# COMPACT_ATOMS: atom_id res chain seq x y z
N MET A 1 8.55 -11.42 28.66
CA MET A 1 7.67 -11.99 27.65
C MET A 1 6.63 -10.95 27.24
N PHE A 2 6.75 -10.43 26.05
CA PHE A 2 5.89 -9.34 25.59
C PHE A 2 4.61 -9.93 24.99
N GLY A 3 3.53 -9.98 25.79
CA GLY A 3 2.21 -10.26 25.27
C GLY A 3 1.74 -9.08 24.41
N LYS A 4 1.68 -9.24 23.09
CA LYS A 4 0.95 -8.29 22.25
C LYS A 4 -0.50 -8.33 22.67
N LYS A 5 -0.98 -7.33 23.39
CA LYS A 5 -2.41 -7.10 23.51
C LYS A 5 -2.95 -6.94 22.10
N LYS A 6 -3.73 -7.91 21.64
CA LYS A 6 -4.58 -7.72 20.48
C LYS A 6 -5.57 -6.62 20.85
N THR A 7 -5.29 -5.40 20.41
CA THR A 7 -6.27 -4.32 20.51
C THR A 7 -7.46 -4.79 19.67
N LYS A 8 -8.60 -5.00 20.31
CA LYS A 8 -9.84 -5.25 19.59
C LYS A 8 -10.10 -3.99 18.78
N VAL A 9 -9.93 -4.09 17.48
CA VAL A 9 -10.27 -3.01 16.55
C VAL A 9 -11.79 -2.89 16.59
N ASP A 10 -12.28 -1.69 16.87
CA ASP A 10 -13.70 -1.38 16.77
C ASP A 10 -14.13 -1.60 15.31
N PRO A 11 -15.09 -2.52 15.03
CA PRO A 11 -15.56 -2.76 13.67
C PRO A 11 -16.12 -1.52 12.97
N SER A 12 -16.53 -0.52 13.72
CA SER A 12 -17.01 0.76 13.17
C SER A 12 -15.88 1.61 12.58
N GLN A 13 -14.62 1.31 12.95
CA GLN A 13 -13.42 1.99 12.43
C GLN A 13 -12.78 1.25 11.25
N ASP A 14 -13.32 0.09 10.89
CA ASP A 14 -12.84 -0.67 9.76
C ASP A 14 -13.29 -0.02 8.45
N LEU A 15 -12.33 0.54 7.70
CA LEU A 15 -12.59 1.28 6.46
C LEU A 15 -13.34 0.45 5.42
N LYS A 16 -13.13 -0.87 5.37
CA LYS A 16 -13.81 -1.75 4.40
C LYS A 16 -15.32 -1.78 4.59
N ASN A 17 -15.81 -1.51 5.79
CA ASN A 17 -17.22 -1.52 6.13
C ASN A 17 -17.89 -0.14 5.99
N GLN A 18 -17.09 0.90 5.74
CA GLN A 18 -17.62 2.23 5.53
C GLN A 18 -18.06 2.41 4.08
N PRO A 19 -19.15 3.15 3.84
CA PRO A 19 -19.55 3.48 2.47
C PRO A 19 -18.48 4.34 1.82
N VAL A 20 -18.23 4.09 0.53
CA VAL A 20 -17.38 4.98 -0.28
C VAL A 20 -18.11 6.32 -0.42
N PRO A 21 -17.47 7.46 -0.08
CA PRO A 21 -18.10 8.77 -0.21
C PRO A 21 -18.59 9.00 -1.65
N GLU A 22 -19.73 9.67 -1.80
CA GLU A 22 -20.28 10.01 -3.10
C GLU A 22 -19.28 10.81 -3.93
N GLY A 23 -19.09 10.42 -5.20
CA GLY A 23 -18.11 11.03 -6.10
C GLY A 23 -16.65 10.55 -5.89
N SER A 24 -16.40 9.66 -4.93
CA SER A 24 -15.09 9.05 -4.70
C SER A 24 -14.98 7.68 -5.33
N HIS A 25 -13.78 7.30 -5.73
CA HIS A 25 -13.43 5.94 -6.15
C HIS A 25 -13.02 5.08 -4.94
N LEU A 26 -12.99 3.76 -5.13
CA LEU A 26 -12.47 2.86 -4.09
C LEU A 26 -11.00 3.15 -3.81
N LEU A 27 -10.21 3.26 -4.87
CA LEU A 27 -8.79 3.66 -4.81
C LEU A 27 -8.54 4.76 -5.85
N GLU A 28 -7.88 5.82 -5.42
CA GLU A 28 -7.41 6.89 -6.29
C GLU A 28 -5.93 7.12 -6.08
N VAL A 29 -5.17 7.05 -7.15
CA VAL A 29 -3.78 7.50 -7.20
C VAL A 29 -3.76 8.77 -8.04
N ASP A 30 -3.31 9.86 -7.46
CA ASP A 30 -3.39 11.19 -8.05
C ASP A 30 -2.01 11.83 -8.10
N ASP A 31 -1.46 11.94 -9.30
CA ASP A 31 -0.14 12.54 -9.59
C ASP A 31 0.97 12.09 -8.63
N LEU A 32 1.00 10.80 -8.30
CA LEU A 32 1.94 10.25 -7.33
C LEU A 32 3.37 10.38 -7.82
N LYS A 33 4.21 10.95 -6.96
CA LYS A 33 5.65 11.10 -7.18
C LYS A 33 6.39 10.50 -6.00
N MET A 34 7.11 9.42 -6.26
CA MET A 34 7.94 8.73 -5.28
C MET A 34 9.38 8.67 -5.79
N TYR A 35 10.28 9.34 -5.09
CA TYR A 35 11.68 9.44 -5.47
C TYR A 35 12.57 8.81 -4.40
N PHE A 36 13.70 8.26 -4.84
CA PHE A 36 14.76 7.81 -3.93
C PHE A 36 15.91 8.80 -3.96
N HIS A 37 16.22 9.35 -2.79
CA HIS A 37 17.35 10.25 -2.60
C HIS A 37 18.57 9.45 -2.15
N THR A 38 19.49 9.21 -3.07
CA THR A 38 20.71 8.46 -2.84
C THR A 38 21.93 9.37 -2.87
N GLN A 39 23.09 8.85 -2.42
CA GLN A 39 24.35 9.59 -2.49
C GLN A 39 24.75 9.93 -3.94
N ASP A 40 24.35 9.09 -4.90
CA ASP A 40 24.66 9.27 -6.32
C ASP A 40 23.64 10.13 -7.08
N GLY A 41 22.60 10.61 -6.40
CA GLY A 41 21.57 11.44 -6.99
C GLY A 41 20.14 10.99 -6.65
N VAL A 42 19.19 11.57 -7.35
CA VAL A 42 17.75 11.32 -7.17
C VAL A 42 17.26 10.36 -8.25
N VAL A 43 16.65 9.26 -7.84
CA VAL A 43 15.98 8.32 -8.74
C VAL A 43 14.47 8.58 -8.66
N LYS A 44 13.88 8.99 -9.77
CA LYS A 44 12.44 9.20 -9.90
C LYS A 44 11.74 7.86 -10.21
N ALA A 45 11.51 7.07 -9.19
CA ALA A 45 10.94 5.73 -9.35
C ALA A 45 9.48 5.76 -9.80
N VAL A 46 8.71 6.70 -9.30
CA VAL A 46 7.34 7.00 -9.73
C VAL A 46 7.25 8.51 -9.93
N ASP A 47 6.87 8.93 -11.11
CA ASP A 47 6.89 10.35 -11.49
C ASP A 47 5.59 10.77 -12.19
N GLY A 48 4.58 11.10 -11.40
CA GLY A 48 3.31 11.61 -11.90
C GLY A 48 2.34 10.52 -12.38
N VAL A 49 2.19 9.45 -11.62
CA VAL A 49 1.24 8.38 -11.94
C VAL A 49 -0.13 8.70 -11.39
N SER A 50 -1.14 8.55 -12.23
CA SER A 50 -2.55 8.76 -11.85
C SER A 50 -3.42 7.63 -12.41
N TYR A 51 -4.25 7.05 -11.56
CA TYR A 51 -5.31 6.12 -11.95
C TYR A 51 -6.35 5.98 -10.85
N THR A 52 -7.50 5.46 -11.21
CA THR A 52 -8.60 5.18 -10.29
C THR A 52 -9.04 3.73 -10.42
N LEU A 53 -9.58 3.18 -9.35
CA LEU A 53 -10.14 1.84 -9.31
C LEU A 53 -11.45 1.88 -8.55
N ASP A 54 -12.50 1.40 -9.18
CA ASP A 54 -13.82 1.29 -8.58
C ASP A 54 -14.08 -0.13 -8.06
N ARG A 55 -15.09 -0.25 -7.23
CA ARG A 55 -15.49 -1.53 -6.64
C ARG A 55 -15.89 -2.54 -7.73
N GLY A 56 -15.39 -3.76 -7.64
CA GLY A 56 -15.65 -4.82 -8.61
C GLY A 56 -14.88 -4.68 -9.92
N GLU A 57 -13.97 -3.72 -10.02
CA GLU A 57 -13.18 -3.42 -11.21
C GLU A 57 -11.80 -4.06 -11.13
N THR A 58 -11.25 -4.44 -12.28
CA THR A 58 -9.88 -4.92 -12.42
C THR A 58 -9.10 -3.97 -13.32
N LEU A 59 -7.97 -3.48 -12.83
CA LEU A 59 -7.07 -2.61 -13.58
C LEU A 59 -5.78 -3.35 -13.92
N GLY A 60 -5.45 -3.44 -15.21
CA GLY A 60 -4.18 -3.95 -15.68
C GLY A 60 -3.13 -2.83 -15.71
N VAL A 61 -2.00 -3.06 -15.06
CA VAL A 61 -0.85 -2.15 -15.09
C VAL A 61 0.29 -2.84 -15.82
N VAL A 62 0.68 -2.30 -16.97
CA VAL A 62 1.70 -2.88 -17.83
C VAL A 62 2.89 -1.93 -17.96
N GLY A 63 4.06 -2.50 -18.16
CA GLY A 63 5.31 -1.77 -18.32
C GLY A 63 6.50 -2.72 -18.25
N GLU A 64 7.65 -2.27 -18.70
CA GLU A 64 8.89 -3.03 -18.60
C GLU A 64 9.40 -3.10 -17.17
N SER A 65 10.30 -4.05 -16.89
CA SER A 65 11.01 -4.13 -15.61
C SER A 65 11.70 -2.80 -15.29
N GLY A 66 11.52 -2.31 -14.06
CA GLY A 66 12.06 -1.01 -13.66
C GLY A 66 11.21 0.20 -14.03
N SER A 67 10.00 0.00 -14.60
CA SER A 67 9.09 1.11 -14.96
C SER A 67 8.30 1.71 -13.79
N GLY A 68 8.50 1.24 -12.56
CA GLY A 68 7.82 1.75 -11.37
C GLY A 68 6.55 1.03 -10.97
N LYS A 69 6.16 -0.06 -11.64
CA LYS A 69 4.95 -0.83 -11.31
C LYS A 69 4.95 -1.33 -9.86
N SER A 70 6.01 -2.03 -9.47
CA SER A 70 6.16 -2.58 -8.13
C SER A 70 6.34 -1.48 -7.08
N VAL A 71 7.10 -0.44 -7.40
CA VAL A 71 7.31 0.71 -6.47
C VAL A 71 6.00 1.44 -6.20
N THR A 72 5.16 1.62 -7.22
CA THR A 72 3.82 2.22 -7.04
C THR A 72 2.98 1.41 -6.07
N SER A 73 2.92 0.10 -6.24
CA SER A 73 2.16 -0.80 -5.36
C SER A 73 2.71 -0.80 -3.94
N LEU A 74 4.03 -0.86 -3.77
CA LEU A 74 4.68 -0.79 -2.46
C LEU A 74 4.44 0.55 -1.77
N THR A 75 4.39 1.64 -2.53
CA THR A 75 4.08 2.97 -2.00
C THR A 75 2.64 3.04 -1.48
N ILE A 76 1.69 2.49 -2.22
CA ILE A 76 0.28 2.40 -1.79
C ILE A 76 0.17 1.62 -0.47
N MET A 77 0.90 0.52 -0.36
CA MET A 77 0.93 -0.31 0.86
C MET A 77 1.72 0.30 2.01
N GLY A 78 2.45 1.39 1.78
CA GLY A 78 3.32 2.00 2.78
C GLY A 78 4.51 1.13 3.17
N LEU A 79 5.03 0.34 2.24
CA LEU A 79 6.13 -0.62 2.45
C LEU A 79 7.48 -0.11 1.95
N ILE A 80 7.56 1.12 1.48
CA ILE A 80 8.82 1.75 1.08
C ILE A 80 9.48 2.38 2.31
N ASP A 81 10.75 2.06 2.52
CA ASP A 81 11.55 2.68 3.57
C ASP A 81 11.78 4.17 3.28
N MET A 82 11.44 5.01 4.23
CA MET A 82 11.62 6.46 4.14
C MET A 82 12.46 6.96 5.32
N PRO A 83 13.73 7.38 5.12
CA PRO A 83 14.51 7.42 3.88
C PRO A 83 15.03 6.02 3.45
N PRO A 84 15.52 5.82 2.21
CA PRO A 84 15.86 6.82 1.18
C PRO A 84 14.68 7.24 0.30
N GLY A 85 13.53 6.59 0.43
CA GLY A 85 12.33 6.98 -0.29
C GLY A 85 11.72 8.27 0.23
N ARG A 86 11.09 9.05 -0.66
CA ARG A 86 10.37 10.26 -0.30
C ARG A 86 9.20 10.48 -1.24
N ILE A 87 8.05 10.82 -0.68
CA ILE A 87 6.90 11.26 -1.46
C ILE A 87 7.13 12.73 -1.83
N GLU A 88 7.35 13.01 -3.10
CA GLU A 88 7.60 14.36 -3.61
C GLU A 88 6.32 15.07 -4.06
N GLY A 89 5.24 14.34 -4.25
CA GLY A 89 3.97 14.93 -4.64
C GLY A 89 2.88 13.89 -4.83
N GLY A 90 1.69 14.41 -5.02
CA GLY A 90 0.50 13.59 -5.24
C GLY A 90 -0.11 13.01 -3.98
N ASP A 91 -1.11 12.18 -4.17
CA ASP A 91 -1.82 11.52 -3.08
C ASP A 91 -2.29 10.12 -3.49
N VAL A 92 -2.55 9.30 -2.50
CA VAL A 92 -3.22 8.01 -2.65
C VAL A 92 -4.38 7.96 -1.70
N ARG A 93 -5.59 7.84 -2.22
CA ARG A 93 -6.82 7.78 -1.41
C ARG A 93 -7.48 6.43 -1.53
N TYR A 94 -7.80 5.86 -0.40
CA TYR A 94 -8.61 4.65 -0.28
C TYR A 94 -9.92 5.01 0.41
N ARG A 95 -11.04 4.79 -0.26
CA ARG A 95 -12.39 5.19 0.19
C ARG A 95 -12.47 6.66 0.60
N GLY A 96 -11.80 7.53 -0.18
CA GLY A 96 -11.75 8.97 0.07
C GLY A 96 -10.76 9.42 1.15
N GLN A 97 -10.05 8.51 1.82
CA GLN A 97 -9.06 8.84 2.85
C GLN A 97 -7.64 8.68 2.34
N SER A 98 -6.79 9.67 2.59
CA SER A 98 -5.40 9.64 2.18
C SER A 98 -4.60 8.59 2.96
N LEU A 99 -4.08 7.60 2.26
CA LEU A 99 -3.19 6.58 2.84
C LEU A 99 -1.84 7.17 3.25
N LEU A 100 -1.37 8.19 2.54
CA LEU A 100 -0.07 8.82 2.80
C LEU A 100 -0.05 9.60 4.13
N LYS A 101 -1.22 10.00 4.62
CA LYS A 101 -1.39 10.73 5.89
C LYS A 101 -1.70 9.82 7.07
N MET A 102 -1.87 8.53 6.84
CA MET A 102 -2.17 7.58 7.90
C MET A 102 -0.93 7.26 8.73
N SER A 103 -1.15 7.04 10.04
CA SER A 103 -0.13 6.51 10.93
C SER A 103 0.19 5.05 10.62
N GLU A 104 1.34 4.57 11.08
CA GLU A 104 1.70 3.15 10.92
C GLU A 104 0.67 2.21 11.55
N ALA A 105 0.08 2.59 12.68
CA ALA A 105 -0.97 1.81 13.32
C ALA A 105 -2.22 1.70 12.43
N GLN A 106 -2.62 2.78 11.77
CA GLN A 106 -3.74 2.78 10.83
C GLN A 106 -3.43 1.96 9.58
N MET A 107 -2.22 2.07 9.04
CA MET A 107 -1.78 1.27 7.89
C MET A 107 -1.72 -0.22 8.21
N GLN A 108 -1.34 -0.61 9.41
CA GLN A 108 -1.35 -2.01 9.85
C GLN A 108 -2.75 -2.62 9.85
N GLN A 109 -3.78 -1.84 10.09
CA GLN A 109 -5.18 -2.30 10.02
C GLN A 109 -5.64 -2.51 8.58
N ILE A 110 -5.10 -1.75 7.63
CA ILE A 110 -5.46 -1.81 6.22
C ILE A 110 -4.73 -2.95 5.51
N ARG A 111 -3.44 -3.13 5.81
CA ARG A 111 -2.61 -4.16 5.19
C ARG A 111 -3.11 -5.57 5.50
N GLY A 112 -3.36 -6.34 4.45
CA GLY A 112 -3.82 -7.71 4.54
C GLY A 112 -5.32 -7.86 4.83
N ASN A 113 -5.97 -6.83 5.33
CA ASN A 113 -7.41 -6.83 5.62
C ASN A 113 -8.21 -6.14 4.50
N ASP A 114 -7.82 -4.93 4.14
CA ASP A 114 -8.49 -4.11 3.12
C ASP A 114 -7.75 -4.16 1.79
N ILE A 115 -6.43 -4.09 1.83
CA ILE A 115 -5.53 -4.12 0.68
C ILE A 115 -4.46 -5.18 0.96
N ALA A 116 -4.29 -6.10 0.02
CA ALA A 116 -3.26 -7.12 0.09
C ALA A 116 -2.40 -7.10 -1.17
N MET A 117 -1.21 -7.68 -1.09
CA MET A 117 -0.27 -7.75 -2.20
C MET A 117 0.28 -9.18 -2.33
N ILE A 118 0.34 -9.65 -3.58
CA ILE A 118 1.05 -10.88 -3.92
C ILE A 118 2.38 -10.46 -4.55
N PHE A 119 3.48 -10.84 -3.90
CA PHE A 119 4.82 -10.52 -4.38
C PHE A 119 5.24 -11.44 -5.53
N GLN A 120 6.12 -10.94 -6.39
CA GLN A 120 6.62 -11.69 -7.54
C GLN A 120 7.41 -12.94 -7.13
N ASP A 121 8.08 -12.94 -5.97
CA ASP A 121 8.78 -14.08 -5.42
C ASP A 121 8.01 -14.69 -4.24
N PRO A 122 7.20 -15.74 -4.48
CA PRO A 122 6.42 -16.37 -3.42
C PRO A 122 7.26 -17.21 -2.46
N MET A 123 8.52 -17.52 -2.77
CA MET A 123 9.39 -18.38 -1.94
C MET A 123 9.71 -17.75 -0.57
N THR A 124 9.61 -16.43 -0.45
CA THR A 124 9.83 -15.70 0.80
C THR A 124 8.56 -15.48 1.60
N SER A 125 7.39 -15.82 1.08
CA SER A 125 6.10 -15.55 1.71
C SER A 125 5.77 -16.49 2.88
N LEU A 126 6.37 -17.69 2.91
CA LEU A 126 6.22 -18.67 3.97
C LEU A 126 7.53 -18.82 4.76
N ASN A 127 7.40 -18.87 6.08
CA ASN A 127 8.55 -19.14 6.94
C ASN A 127 8.83 -20.65 6.99
N PRO A 128 10.01 -21.14 6.56
CA PRO A 128 10.32 -22.56 6.52
C PRO A 128 10.42 -23.22 7.91
N VAL A 129 10.51 -22.44 8.96
CA VAL A 129 10.61 -22.92 10.36
C VAL A 129 9.25 -23.26 10.97
N TYR A 130 8.15 -22.71 10.42
CA TYR A 130 6.80 -22.93 10.91
C TYR A 130 5.95 -23.77 9.98
N THR A 131 5.04 -24.55 10.54
CA THR A 131 4.04 -25.29 9.75
C THR A 131 3.09 -24.35 9.02
N ILE A 132 2.56 -24.78 7.89
CA ILE A 132 1.57 -24.02 7.10
C ILE A 132 0.35 -23.67 7.95
N GLY A 133 -0.17 -24.60 8.73
CA GLY A 133 -1.34 -24.37 9.58
C GLY A 133 -1.12 -23.27 10.64
N ARG A 134 0.13 -23.05 11.07
CA ARG A 134 0.46 -22.01 12.03
C ARG A 134 0.61 -20.61 11.39
N GLN A 135 0.94 -20.58 10.10
CA GLN A 135 1.15 -19.32 9.35
C GLN A 135 -0.14 -18.75 8.75
N LEU A 136 -1.13 -19.59 8.57
CA LEU A 136 -2.42 -19.22 7.99
C LEU A 136 -3.43 -18.63 9.00
#